data_b9ffe8c22ef02b2475c0b1160b3e9b96
#
_entry.id   b9ffe8c22ef02b2475c0b1160b3e9b96
#
_cell.length_a   1.000
_cell.length_b   1.000
_cell.length_c   1.000
_cell.angle_alpha   90.00
_cell.angle_beta   90.00
_cell.angle_gamma   90.00
#
_symmetry.space_group_name_H-M   'P 1'
#
loop_
_entity.id
_entity.type
_entity.pdbx_description
1 polymer ?
#
loop_
_entity_poly.entity_id
_entity_poly.type
_entity_poly.pdbx_seq_one_letter_code
_entity_poly.pdbx_strand_id
1 'polypeptide(L)'
;EKKTLMPVLEKPMFDDGYEGAIVLDPKCDLYLDNPVACVDYSSLYPSSMISENLSHDSKVWTKEYDLNGNQIRETGEKDRSGKFIYDNLPDYEYVDVEYDTFKWIPNARGKSEKTHSGTKVCRFAQFPKGRAIMPSILEELLASRKATRKMIPQQTDEFMKNILDKRQLSYKLTANSLYGQCGAKTSTFYEKDVAASCTATGRKLLTYAKRVIEETYGDIIVETKFGKVHSNAEYVYGDSVAKYTPVYVKINGQLQIVEMETLAEEYGGNKWTKCLEEGKQEKEFCELTNVETWTDKGWTRLHRVIRHKLASHKKMIRVLTHTGMVDVTDDHSLILDTGIEISPKEVTIGTKLLHKTLDHNTLDHNTLENNTLEHNTLE
;
A
#
# COMPACT_ATOMS: atom_id res chain seq x y z
N GLU A 1 10.14 0.78 25.96
CA GLU A 1 11.57 0.54 26.26
C GLU A 1 12.46 1.75 25.97
N LYS A 2 12.04 2.69 25.10
CA LYS A 2 12.78 3.94 24.81
C LYS A 2 12.74 4.96 25.96
N LYS A 3 12.00 4.68 27.05
CA LYS A 3 11.83 5.56 28.22
C LYS A 3 11.43 6.99 27.87
N THR A 4 10.64 7.16 26.83
CA THR A 4 10.20 8.45 26.32
C THR A 4 8.72 8.65 26.61
N LEU A 5 8.36 9.81 27.10
CA LEU A 5 6.97 10.21 27.27
C LEU A 5 6.41 10.65 25.91
N MET A 6 5.24 10.14 25.58
CA MET A 6 4.52 10.58 24.39
C MET A 6 3.34 11.44 24.84
N PRO A 7 3.27 12.70 24.39
CA PRO A 7 2.14 13.55 24.72
C PRO A 7 0.86 13.01 24.10
N VAL A 8 -0.25 13.12 24.81
CA VAL A 8 -1.57 12.89 24.25
C VAL A 8 -1.93 14.14 23.45
N LEU A 9 -1.91 14.04 22.15
CA LEU A 9 -2.29 15.14 21.27
C LEU A 9 -3.82 15.29 21.23
N GLU A 10 -4.29 16.53 21.26
CA GLU A 10 -5.71 16.82 21.04
C GLU A 10 -6.10 16.39 19.63
N LYS A 11 -7.15 15.60 19.54
CA LYS A 11 -7.69 15.15 18.26
C LYS A 11 -8.66 16.19 17.73
N PRO A 12 -8.49 16.68 16.49
CA PRO A 12 -9.40 17.66 15.93
C PRO A 12 -10.81 17.06 15.82
N MET A 13 -11.81 17.84 16.19
CA MET A 13 -13.23 17.44 16.10
C MET A 13 -13.65 17.20 14.64
N PHE A 14 -13.13 18.04 13.74
CA PHE A 14 -13.29 17.91 12.29
C PHE A 14 -11.92 17.68 11.69
N ASP A 15 -11.78 16.58 10.96
CA ASP A 15 -10.54 16.25 10.24
C ASP A 15 -10.90 16.06 8.77
N ASP A 16 -10.41 16.97 7.96
CA ASP A 16 -10.61 16.95 6.52
C ASP A 16 -9.79 15.84 5.81
N GLY A 17 -9.12 14.99 6.58
CA GLY A 17 -8.25 13.95 6.06
C GLY A 17 -6.92 14.50 5.52
N TYR A 18 -6.20 13.66 4.82
CA TYR A 18 -5.00 14.02 4.05
C TYR A 18 -4.94 13.14 2.80
N GLU A 19 -4.14 13.55 1.84
CA GLU A 19 -3.98 12.78 0.61
C GLU A 19 -3.13 11.54 0.87
N GLY A 20 -3.66 10.38 0.46
CA GLY A 20 -3.01 9.09 0.59
C GLY A 20 -1.92 8.86 -0.47
N ALA A 21 -1.70 7.61 -0.76
CA ALA A 21 -0.80 7.17 -1.83
C ALA A 21 -1.21 7.73 -3.20
N ILE A 22 -0.22 7.98 -4.05
CA ILE A 22 -0.47 8.21 -5.46
C ILE A 22 -0.48 6.88 -6.20
N VAL A 23 -1.46 6.73 -7.08
CA VAL A 23 -1.45 5.71 -8.12
C VAL A 23 -1.31 6.48 -9.43
N LEU A 24 -0.24 6.22 -10.17
CA LEU A 24 -0.06 6.84 -11.48
C LEU A 24 -0.95 6.12 -12.50
N ASP A 25 -1.61 6.89 -13.36
CA ASP A 25 -2.49 6.31 -14.37
C ASP A 25 -1.73 5.34 -15.28
N PRO A 26 -2.23 4.12 -15.46
CA PRO A 26 -1.57 3.15 -16.32
C PRO A 26 -1.66 3.57 -17.78
N LYS A 27 -0.57 3.40 -18.53
CA LYS A 27 -0.64 3.38 -19.98
C LYS A 27 -1.26 2.05 -20.40
N CYS A 28 -2.56 2.07 -20.69
CA CYS A 28 -3.31 0.85 -21.02
C CYS A 28 -2.94 0.35 -22.41
N ASP A 29 -2.06 -0.64 -22.47
CA ASP A 29 -1.66 -1.31 -23.72
C ASP A 29 -1.28 -2.76 -23.44
N LEU A 30 -0.98 -3.51 -24.49
CA LEU A 30 -0.53 -4.88 -24.44
C LEU A 30 0.99 -4.94 -24.73
N TYR A 31 1.78 -5.03 -23.66
CA TYR A 31 3.25 -5.04 -23.74
C TYR A 31 3.78 -6.46 -23.98
N LEU A 32 3.93 -6.87 -25.23
CA LEU A 32 4.36 -8.21 -25.63
C LEU A 32 5.75 -8.25 -26.23
N ASP A 33 6.14 -7.18 -26.92
CA ASP A 33 7.35 -7.16 -27.74
C ASP A 33 8.58 -6.74 -26.96
N ASN A 34 8.37 -5.99 -25.85
CA ASN A 34 9.43 -5.47 -25.00
C ASN A 34 9.29 -5.99 -23.56
N PRO A 35 10.40 -6.22 -22.85
CA PRO A 35 10.36 -6.65 -21.47
C PRO A 35 9.81 -5.52 -20.58
N VAL A 36 8.89 -5.86 -19.66
CA VAL A 36 8.41 -4.96 -18.62
C VAL A 36 9.18 -5.23 -17.35
N ALA A 37 9.95 -4.23 -16.90
CA ALA A 37 10.68 -4.30 -15.64
C ALA A 37 9.81 -3.73 -14.50
N CYS A 38 9.77 -4.43 -13.37
CA CYS A 38 9.16 -3.94 -12.15
C CYS A 38 10.23 -3.46 -11.18
N VAL A 39 10.13 -2.20 -10.77
CA VAL A 39 11.03 -1.58 -9.80
C VAL A 39 10.21 -1.22 -8.55
N ASP A 40 10.65 -1.64 -7.37
CA ASP A 40 9.97 -1.42 -6.11
C ASP A 40 10.87 -0.76 -5.08
N TYR A 41 10.34 0.23 -4.37
CA TYR A 41 11.01 0.82 -3.22
C TYR A 41 10.92 -0.11 -2.01
N SER A 42 12.05 -0.50 -1.48
CA SER A 42 12.10 -1.34 -0.28
C SER A 42 11.46 -0.64 0.92
N SER A 43 10.25 -1.06 1.32
CA SER A 43 9.51 -0.49 2.45
C SER A 43 9.32 1.03 2.32
N LEU A 44 8.66 1.50 1.25
CA LEU A 44 8.56 2.91 0.88
C LEU A 44 8.26 3.85 2.05
N TYR A 45 7.17 3.65 2.78
CA TYR A 45 6.79 4.53 3.89
C TYR A 45 7.73 4.49 5.10
N PRO A 46 8.14 3.31 5.62
CA PRO A 46 9.20 3.25 6.62
C PRO A 46 10.49 3.95 6.18
N SER A 47 10.91 3.76 4.93
CA SER A 47 12.11 4.39 4.38
C SER A 47 11.96 5.90 4.26
N SER A 48 10.79 6.40 3.84
CA SER A 48 10.49 7.83 3.79
C SER A 48 10.52 8.47 5.18
N MET A 49 9.94 7.81 6.18
CA MET A 49 9.99 8.31 7.56
C MET A 49 11.43 8.35 8.10
N ILE A 50 12.26 7.38 7.73
CA ILE A 50 13.66 7.32 8.14
C ILE A 50 14.48 8.40 7.43
N SER A 51 14.34 8.56 6.10
CA SER A 51 15.13 9.49 5.31
C SER A 51 14.89 10.94 5.72
N GLU A 52 13.64 11.32 5.86
CA GLU A 52 13.23 12.68 6.20
C GLU A 52 13.08 12.91 7.71
N ASN A 53 13.43 11.93 8.53
CA ASN A 53 13.33 11.95 9.99
C ASN A 53 11.92 12.34 10.50
N LEU A 54 10.87 11.77 9.85
CA LEU A 54 9.47 12.13 10.14
C LEU A 54 9.00 11.51 11.46
N SER A 55 8.76 12.34 12.45
CA SER A 55 8.33 11.95 13.78
C SER A 55 7.67 13.09 14.54
N HIS A 56 6.98 12.78 15.61
CA HIS A 56 6.39 13.77 16.52
C HIS A 56 7.45 14.70 17.13
N ASP A 57 8.59 14.12 17.51
CA ASP A 57 9.68 14.81 18.20
C ASP A 57 10.66 15.53 17.27
N SER A 58 10.55 15.34 15.97
CA SER A 58 11.32 16.09 14.96
C SER A 58 10.52 17.19 14.28
N LYS A 59 9.18 17.21 14.44
CA LYS A 59 8.31 18.24 13.85
C LYS A 59 8.52 19.58 14.57
N VAL A 60 8.97 20.59 13.83
CA VAL A 60 9.32 21.93 14.35
C VAL A 60 8.14 22.87 14.26
N TRP A 61 7.57 23.00 13.07
CA TRP A 61 6.41 23.85 12.81
C TRP A 61 5.62 23.37 11.59
N THR A 62 4.40 23.86 11.45
CA THR A 62 3.60 23.75 10.24
C THR A 62 3.08 25.12 9.81
N LYS A 63 2.96 25.33 8.51
CA LYS A 63 2.35 26.51 7.89
C LYS A 63 1.33 26.08 6.86
N GLU A 64 0.15 26.66 6.93
CA GLU A 64 -0.95 26.41 5.98
C GLU A 64 -1.16 27.64 5.11
N TYR A 65 -1.39 27.40 3.82
CA TYR A 65 -1.58 28.41 2.80
C TYR A 65 -2.90 28.17 2.07
N ASP A 66 -3.59 29.25 1.70
CA ASP A 66 -4.77 29.18 0.85
C ASP A 66 -4.39 28.94 -0.64
N LEU A 67 -5.41 28.84 -1.51
CA LEU A 67 -5.21 28.65 -2.96
C LEU A 67 -4.49 29.85 -3.63
N ASN A 68 -4.43 31.00 -2.98
CA ASN A 68 -3.74 32.19 -3.49
C ASN A 68 -2.29 32.28 -2.96
N GLY A 69 -1.86 31.31 -2.14
CA GLY A 69 -0.53 31.29 -1.52
C GLY A 69 -0.40 32.18 -0.26
N ASN A 70 -1.51 32.71 0.29
CA ASN A 70 -1.46 33.47 1.53
C ASN A 70 -1.41 32.52 2.73
N GLN A 71 -0.54 32.80 3.69
CA GLN A 71 -0.46 32.01 4.92
C GLN A 71 -1.70 32.30 5.79
N ILE A 72 -2.48 31.25 6.07
CA ILE A 72 -3.72 31.34 6.86
C ILE A 72 -3.55 30.81 8.28
N ARG A 73 -2.59 29.93 8.51
CA ARG A 73 -2.34 29.34 9.83
C ARG A 73 -0.89 28.91 9.97
N GLU A 74 -0.40 28.96 11.19
CA GLU A 74 0.87 28.34 11.58
C GLU A 74 0.78 27.70 12.96
N THR A 75 1.55 26.63 13.20
CA THR A 75 1.67 25.96 14.49
C THR A 75 3.12 25.62 14.78
N GLY A 76 3.48 25.55 16.05
CA GLY A 76 4.83 25.29 16.53
C GLY A 76 5.11 26.12 17.78
N GLU A 77 6.09 25.69 18.56
CA GLU A 77 6.47 26.42 19.78
C GLU A 77 7.27 27.66 19.44
N LYS A 78 6.86 28.81 20.02
CA LYS A 78 7.47 30.13 19.81
C LYS A 78 8.00 30.70 21.10
N ASP A 79 9.09 31.44 20.99
CA ASP A 79 9.63 32.25 22.07
C ASP A 79 8.80 33.53 22.26
N ARG A 80 9.20 34.32 23.24
CA ARG A 80 8.54 35.62 23.53
C ARG A 80 8.67 36.65 22.40
N SER A 81 9.60 36.46 21.47
CA SER A 81 9.79 37.31 20.28
C SER A 81 8.95 36.85 19.08
N GLY A 82 8.22 35.74 19.19
CA GLY A 82 7.43 35.14 18.12
C GLY A 82 8.23 34.25 17.17
N LYS A 83 9.48 33.94 17.44
CA LYS A 83 10.30 33.00 16.65
C LYS A 83 10.10 31.57 17.12
N PHE A 84 10.11 30.65 16.19
CA PHE A 84 10.05 29.21 16.50
C PHE A 84 11.30 28.76 17.25
N ILE A 85 11.12 28.21 18.46
CA ILE A 85 12.20 27.86 19.38
C ILE A 85 13.16 26.83 18.81
N TYR A 86 12.61 25.84 18.09
CA TYR A 86 13.36 24.70 17.55
C TYR A 86 13.76 24.87 16.09
N ASP A 87 13.58 26.07 15.51
CA ASP A 87 13.98 26.38 14.14
C ASP A 87 15.35 27.04 14.11
N ASN A 88 16.13 26.71 13.09
CA ASN A 88 17.48 27.26 12.86
C ASN A 88 18.44 27.06 14.05
N LEU A 89 18.35 25.92 14.74
CA LEU A 89 19.29 25.56 15.78
C LEU A 89 20.68 25.27 15.17
N PRO A 90 21.78 25.65 15.89
CA PRO A 90 23.13 25.30 15.46
C PRO A 90 23.27 23.78 15.24
N ASP A 91 23.99 23.38 14.21
CA ASP A 91 24.28 21.98 13.83
C ASP A 91 23.06 21.13 13.41
N TYR A 92 21.85 21.71 13.34
CA TYR A 92 20.66 21.04 12.81
C TYR A 92 20.42 21.42 11.37
N GLU A 93 20.10 20.39 10.54
CA GLU A 93 19.52 20.58 9.22
C GLU A 93 17.99 20.44 9.31
N TYR A 94 17.28 20.90 8.28
CA TYR A 94 15.82 20.88 8.25
C TYR A 94 15.32 20.42 6.89
N VAL A 95 14.25 19.65 6.91
CA VAL A 95 13.55 19.25 5.70
C VAL A 95 12.12 19.78 5.76
N ASP A 96 11.72 20.46 4.72
CA ASP A 96 10.37 20.95 4.52
C ASP A 96 9.61 20.00 3.60
N VAL A 97 8.49 19.47 4.08
CA VAL A 97 7.61 18.62 3.31
C VAL A 97 6.32 19.36 3.05
N GLU A 98 6.02 19.59 1.78
CA GLU A 98 4.80 20.24 1.31
C GLU A 98 3.81 19.21 0.80
N TYR A 99 2.51 19.43 1.10
CA TYR A 99 1.42 18.62 0.60
C TYR A 99 0.12 19.42 0.48
N ASP A 100 -0.75 18.98 -0.43
CA ASP A 100 -2.07 19.59 -0.65
C ASP A 100 -3.02 19.30 0.49
N THR A 101 -3.85 20.29 0.82
CA THR A 101 -4.95 20.16 1.78
C THR A 101 -6.29 20.17 1.07
N PHE A 102 -7.24 19.40 1.62
CA PHE A 102 -8.56 19.24 1.03
C PHE A 102 -9.64 19.45 2.09
N LYS A 103 -10.79 19.95 1.67
CA LYS A 103 -12.02 20.04 2.49
C LYS A 103 -13.15 19.27 1.82
N TRP A 104 -13.98 18.65 2.64
CA TRP A 104 -15.19 18.01 2.19
C TRP A 104 -16.34 19.03 2.20
N ILE A 105 -16.79 19.45 1.04
CA ILE A 105 -17.86 20.45 0.88
C ILE A 105 -19.12 19.74 0.39
N PRO A 106 -20.27 19.88 1.08
CA PRO A 106 -21.53 19.34 0.59
C PRO A 106 -21.90 19.97 -0.75
N ASN A 107 -22.13 19.16 -1.77
CA ASN A 107 -22.64 19.63 -3.05
C ASN A 107 -24.16 19.86 -3.02
N ALA A 108 -24.72 20.45 -4.08
CA ALA A 108 -26.16 20.74 -4.21
C ALA A 108 -27.06 19.49 -4.08
N ARG A 109 -26.50 18.28 -4.17
CA ARG A 109 -27.20 16.99 -4.01
C ARG A 109 -27.04 16.38 -2.63
N GLY A 110 -26.45 17.09 -1.67
CA GLY A 110 -26.20 16.63 -0.31
C GLY A 110 -25.05 15.63 -0.15
N LYS A 111 -24.28 15.35 -1.22
CA LYS A 111 -23.06 14.54 -1.16
C LYS A 111 -21.87 15.44 -0.87
N SER A 112 -20.98 14.98 0.02
CA SER A 112 -19.70 15.69 0.26
C SER A 112 -18.73 15.43 -0.89
N GLU A 113 -18.16 16.49 -1.41
CA GLU A 113 -17.15 16.45 -2.48
C GLU A 113 -15.81 16.94 -1.94
N LYS A 114 -14.74 16.19 -2.26
CA LYS A 114 -13.37 16.51 -1.86
C LYS A 114 -12.86 17.66 -2.75
N THR A 115 -12.66 18.83 -2.16
CA THR A 115 -12.22 20.03 -2.86
C THR A 115 -10.85 20.46 -2.34
N HIS A 116 -9.92 20.76 -3.26
CA HIS A 116 -8.60 21.32 -2.91
C HIS A 116 -8.78 22.66 -2.19
N SER A 117 -8.14 22.81 -1.04
CA SER A 117 -8.33 23.99 -0.17
C SER A 117 -7.05 24.84 0.01
N GLY A 118 -5.90 24.33 -0.42
CA GLY A 118 -4.62 25.00 -0.30
C GLY A 118 -3.48 24.01 -0.09
N THR A 119 -2.37 24.48 0.45
CA THR A 119 -1.19 23.67 0.75
C THR A 119 -0.77 23.77 2.21
N LYS A 120 -0.05 22.80 2.70
CA LYS A 120 0.54 22.79 4.03
C LYS A 120 2.00 22.39 3.95
N VAL A 121 2.86 23.12 4.63
CA VAL A 121 4.28 22.83 4.75
C VAL A 121 4.58 22.43 6.19
N CYS A 122 5.25 21.30 6.37
CA CYS A 122 5.72 20.82 7.67
C CYS A 122 7.24 20.76 7.67
N ARG A 123 7.87 21.38 8.68
CA ARG A 123 9.31 21.34 8.87
C ARG A 123 9.71 20.30 9.89
N PHE A 124 10.66 19.44 9.50
CA PHE A 124 11.25 18.42 10.37
C PHE A 124 12.74 18.65 10.55
N ALA A 125 13.19 18.58 11.82
CA ALA A 125 14.59 18.70 12.17
C ALA A 125 15.34 17.39 11.86
N GLN A 126 16.49 17.53 11.21
CA GLN A 126 17.45 16.46 11.03
C GLN A 126 18.46 16.53 12.17
N PHE A 127 18.49 15.53 13.01
CA PHE A 127 19.34 15.56 14.21
C PHE A 127 20.81 15.36 13.81
N PRO A 128 21.75 16.14 14.36
CA PRO A 128 23.18 16.00 14.04
C PRO A 128 23.74 14.66 14.51
N LYS A 129 23.13 14.04 15.50
CA LYS A 129 23.47 12.70 15.99
C LYS A 129 22.18 11.89 16.26
N GLY A 130 22.07 10.74 15.61
CA GLY A 130 20.93 9.84 15.76
C GLY A 130 19.72 10.26 14.95
N ARG A 131 18.59 9.70 15.28
CA ARG A 131 17.30 9.94 14.63
C ARG A 131 16.20 10.16 15.66
N ALA A 132 15.11 10.74 15.23
CA ALA A 132 13.89 10.86 15.99
C ALA A 132 13.30 9.49 16.37
N ILE A 133 12.36 9.46 17.28
CA ILE A 133 11.85 8.22 17.91
C ILE A 133 11.27 7.24 16.88
N MET A 134 10.35 7.71 16.01
CA MET A 134 9.69 6.85 15.04
C MET A 134 10.67 6.29 13.99
N PRO A 135 11.51 7.11 13.32
CA PRO A 135 12.59 6.63 12.47
C PRO A 135 13.53 5.62 13.14
N SER A 136 13.94 5.88 14.39
CA SER A 136 14.79 4.97 15.16
C SER A 136 14.15 3.59 15.37
N ILE A 137 12.85 3.55 15.71
CA ILE A 137 12.10 2.29 15.84
C ILE A 137 12.02 1.57 14.50
N LEU A 138 11.76 2.29 13.43
CA LEU A 138 11.67 1.71 12.09
C LEU A 138 13.01 1.14 11.62
N GLU A 139 14.12 1.84 11.85
CA GLU A 139 15.46 1.31 11.55
C GLU A 139 15.74 0.01 12.31
N GLU A 140 15.41 -0.07 13.59
CA GLU A 140 15.58 -1.28 14.40
C GLU A 140 14.72 -2.44 13.87
N LEU A 141 13.47 -2.19 13.49
CA LEU A 141 12.57 -3.21 12.93
C LEU A 141 13.07 -3.72 11.57
N LEU A 142 13.48 -2.82 10.67
CA LEU A 142 14.01 -3.19 9.37
C LEU A 142 15.36 -3.93 9.47
N ALA A 143 16.23 -3.50 10.39
CA ALA A 143 17.49 -4.20 10.67
C ALA A 143 17.24 -5.62 11.24
N SER A 144 16.33 -5.75 12.20
CA SER A 144 15.92 -7.03 12.76
C SER A 144 15.32 -7.97 11.73
N ARG A 145 14.48 -7.43 10.83
CA ARG A 145 13.94 -8.18 9.69
C ARG A 145 15.06 -8.68 8.76
N LYS A 146 15.99 -7.79 8.37
CA LYS A 146 17.12 -8.14 7.51
C LYS A 146 18.01 -9.21 8.14
N ALA A 147 18.30 -9.09 9.44
CA ALA A 147 19.06 -10.09 10.18
C ALA A 147 18.33 -11.45 10.22
N THR A 148 17.04 -11.45 10.54
CA THR A 148 16.21 -12.66 10.56
C THR A 148 16.17 -13.36 9.22
N ARG A 149 15.97 -12.61 8.10
CA ARG A 149 15.98 -13.18 6.75
C ARG A 149 17.33 -13.82 6.38
N LYS A 150 18.45 -13.28 6.84
CA LYS A 150 19.78 -13.89 6.63
C LYS A 150 19.96 -15.21 7.38
N MET A 151 19.23 -15.44 8.46
CA MET A 151 19.30 -16.68 9.25
C MET A 151 18.51 -17.82 8.61
N ILE A 152 17.46 -17.53 7.83
CA ILE A 152 16.57 -18.55 7.24
C ILE A 152 17.36 -19.58 6.39
N PRO A 153 18.16 -19.17 5.38
CA PRO A 153 18.88 -20.13 4.56
C PRO A 153 19.98 -20.91 5.30
N GLN A 154 20.36 -20.48 6.49
CA GLN A 154 21.36 -21.16 7.32
C GLN A 154 20.77 -22.28 8.19
N GLN A 155 19.45 -22.37 8.28
CA GLN A 155 18.77 -23.41 9.06
C GLN A 155 18.60 -24.68 8.22
N THR A 156 18.78 -25.81 8.86
CA THR A 156 18.48 -27.14 8.27
C THR A 156 17.12 -27.65 8.70
N ASP A 157 16.60 -27.19 9.83
CA ASP A 157 15.30 -27.56 10.39
C ASP A 157 14.19 -26.72 9.78
N GLU A 158 13.25 -27.34 9.10
CA GLU A 158 12.10 -26.71 8.45
C GLU A 158 11.16 -26.01 9.47
N PHE A 159 11.02 -26.56 10.67
CA PHE A 159 10.24 -25.90 11.73
C PHE A 159 10.88 -24.56 12.14
N MET A 160 12.20 -24.56 12.32
CA MET A 160 12.92 -23.33 12.64
C MET A 160 12.90 -22.31 11.50
N LYS A 161 13.01 -22.76 10.24
CA LYS A 161 12.83 -21.86 9.08
C LYS A 161 11.47 -21.17 9.09
N ASN A 162 10.40 -21.93 9.36
CA ASN A 162 9.05 -21.39 9.44
C ASN A 162 8.90 -20.35 10.57
N ILE A 163 9.45 -20.62 11.75
CA ILE A 163 9.46 -19.66 12.86
C ILE A 163 10.16 -18.36 12.46
N LEU A 164 11.34 -18.46 11.86
CA LEU A 164 12.10 -17.29 11.42
C LEU A 164 11.38 -16.52 10.32
N ASP A 165 10.70 -17.21 9.40
CA ASP A 165 9.89 -16.56 8.37
C ASP A 165 8.72 -15.79 8.98
N LYS A 166 7.94 -16.39 9.88
CA LYS A 166 6.86 -15.67 10.57
C LYS A 166 7.39 -14.50 11.40
N ARG A 167 8.56 -14.65 12.01
CA ARG A 167 9.21 -13.56 12.75
C ARG A 167 9.58 -12.40 11.84
N GLN A 168 10.20 -12.64 10.67
CA GLN A 168 10.54 -11.57 9.74
C GLN A 168 9.29 -10.88 9.18
N LEU A 169 8.22 -11.64 8.94
CA LEU A 169 6.92 -11.11 8.51
C LEU A 169 6.31 -10.20 9.59
N SER A 170 6.38 -10.59 10.86
CA SER A 170 5.93 -9.75 11.98
C SER A 170 6.66 -8.40 11.99
N TYR A 171 7.98 -8.37 11.79
CA TYR A 171 8.72 -7.12 11.68
C TYR A 171 8.26 -6.27 10.49
N LYS A 172 8.00 -6.89 9.32
CA LYS A 172 7.46 -6.19 8.14
C LYS A 172 6.13 -5.54 8.45
N LEU A 173 5.20 -6.30 9.02
CA LEU A 173 3.86 -5.82 9.34
C LEU A 173 3.91 -4.67 10.36
N THR A 174 4.68 -4.81 11.42
CA THR A 174 4.83 -3.76 12.45
C THR A 174 5.42 -2.48 11.85
N ALA A 175 6.48 -2.58 11.07
CA ALA A 175 7.08 -1.41 10.43
C ALA A 175 6.13 -0.71 9.47
N ASN A 176 5.41 -1.46 8.62
CA ASN A 176 4.48 -0.87 7.66
C ASN A 176 3.22 -0.30 8.31
N SER A 177 2.76 -0.86 9.45
CA SER A 177 1.59 -0.35 10.16
C SER A 177 1.87 0.93 10.96
N LEU A 178 3.12 1.24 11.28
CA LEU A 178 3.47 2.38 12.13
C LEU A 178 3.04 3.71 11.49
N TYR A 179 3.25 3.88 10.20
CA TYR A 179 2.73 5.01 9.43
C TYR A 179 1.19 5.12 9.53
N GLY A 180 0.48 4.01 9.36
CA GLY A 180 -0.98 3.98 9.48
C GLY A 180 -1.47 4.38 10.88
N GLN A 181 -0.72 4.05 11.92
CA GLN A 181 -1.02 4.49 13.29
C GLN A 181 -0.92 6.00 13.44
N CYS A 182 0.03 6.67 12.76
CA CYS A 182 0.10 8.14 12.75
C CYS A 182 -1.12 8.77 12.07
N GLY A 183 -1.69 8.13 11.05
CA GLY A 183 -2.88 8.62 10.35
C GLY A 183 -4.23 8.26 10.98
N ALA A 184 -4.27 7.29 11.88
CA ALA A 184 -5.50 6.77 12.47
C ALA A 184 -5.94 7.57 13.70
N LYS A 185 -7.10 8.23 13.67
CA LYS A 185 -7.65 9.01 14.79
C LYS A 185 -7.81 8.21 16.10
N THR A 186 -8.03 6.91 16.00
CA THR A 186 -8.17 6.03 17.16
C THR A 186 -6.84 5.69 17.82
N SER A 187 -5.74 5.90 17.13
CA SER A 187 -4.39 5.60 17.62
C SER A 187 -3.93 6.61 18.67
N THR A 188 -3.14 6.13 19.64
CA THR A 188 -2.38 6.97 20.58
C THR A 188 -1.22 7.69 19.91
N PHE A 189 -0.79 7.22 18.73
CA PHE A 189 0.28 7.82 17.92
C PHE A 189 -0.26 8.75 16.83
N TYR A 190 -1.54 9.15 16.92
CA TYR A 190 -2.13 10.01 15.93
C TYR A 190 -1.40 11.34 15.80
N GLU A 191 -0.85 11.59 14.62
CA GLU A 191 -0.26 12.86 14.21
C GLU A 191 -0.41 12.98 12.69
N LYS A 192 -1.47 13.64 12.27
CA LYS A 192 -1.87 13.79 10.88
C LYS A 192 -0.76 14.35 10.00
N ASP A 193 0.00 15.35 10.49
CA ASP A 193 1.04 16.00 9.71
C ASP A 193 2.20 15.06 9.41
N VAL A 194 2.55 14.16 10.34
CA VAL A 194 3.56 13.12 10.12
C VAL A 194 3.10 12.12 9.06
N ALA A 195 1.83 11.67 9.15
CA ALA A 195 1.27 10.73 8.18
C ALA A 195 1.16 11.36 6.77
N ALA A 196 0.67 12.59 6.67
CA ALA A 196 0.56 13.33 5.42
C ALA A 196 1.93 13.60 4.78
N SER A 197 2.93 13.97 5.59
CA SER A 197 4.31 14.16 5.13
C SER A 197 4.92 12.85 4.62
N CYS A 198 4.63 11.72 5.26
CA CYS A 198 5.09 10.40 4.80
C CYS A 198 4.52 10.05 3.42
N THR A 199 3.22 10.23 3.19
CA THR A 199 2.62 9.97 1.87
C THR A 199 3.09 10.98 0.82
N ALA A 200 3.27 12.25 1.17
CA ALA A 200 3.81 13.26 0.28
C ALA A 200 5.24 12.91 -0.18
N THR A 201 6.10 12.48 0.74
CA THR A 201 7.45 11.99 0.41
C THR A 201 7.38 10.75 -0.49
N GLY A 202 6.47 9.81 -0.22
CA GLY A 202 6.25 8.64 -1.06
C GLY A 202 5.83 9.02 -2.49
N ARG A 203 4.91 9.96 -2.65
CA ARG A 203 4.50 10.50 -3.97
C ARG A 203 5.68 11.14 -4.70
N LYS A 204 6.48 11.96 -4.02
CA LYS A 204 7.68 12.59 -4.58
C LYS A 204 8.67 11.55 -5.07
N LEU A 205 8.92 10.50 -4.30
CA LEU A 205 9.85 9.42 -4.67
C LEU A 205 9.35 8.63 -5.88
N LEU A 206 8.06 8.29 -5.94
CA LEU A 206 7.49 7.58 -7.09
C LEU A 206 7.58 8.41 -8.37
N THR A 207 7.21 9.69 -8.30
CA THR A 207 7.32 10.63 -9.43
C THR A 207 8.77 10.83 -9.86
N TYR A 208 9.70 10.87 -8.90
CA TYR A 208 11.13 10.95 -9.19
C TYR A 208 11.64 9.69 -9.91
N ALA A 209 11.25 8.50 -9.44
CA ALA A 209 11.62 7.25 -10.09
C ALA A 209 11.13 7.19 -11.54
N LYS A 210 9.86 7.56 -11.78
CA LYS A 210 9.31 7.69 -13.12
C LYS A 210 10.18 8.59 -14.00
N ARG A 211 10.47 9.81 -13.51
CA ARG A 211 11.27 10.79 -14.25
C ARG A 211 12.69 10.25 -14.55
N VAL A 212 13.35 9.65 -13.57
CA VAL A 212 14.70 9.07 -13.78
C VAL A 212 14.67 7.97 -14.84
N ILE A 213 13.66 7.11 -14.84
CA ILE A 213 13.54 6.05 -15.85
C ILE A 213 13.37 6.67 -17.24
N GLU A 214 12.45 7.62 -17.41
CA GLU A 214 12.16 8.24 -18.71
C GLU A 214 13.29 9.16 -19.21
N GLU A 215 13.90 9.97 -18.35
CA GLU A 215 14.96 10.91 -18.73
C GLU A 215 16.33 10.22 -18.90
N THR A 216 16.63 9.20 -18.08
CA THR A 216 17.97 8.57 -18.12
C THR A 216 18.03 7.40 -19.09
N TYR A 217 16.93 6.66 -19.25
CA TYR A 217 16.89 5.43 -20.06
C TYR A 217 15.89 5.48 -21.22
N GLY A 218 15.21 6.63 -21.41
CA GLY A 218 14.17 6.78 -22.42
C GLY A 218 14.65 6.75 -23.87
N ASP A 219 15.86 7.23 -24.14
CA ASP A 219 16.46 7.23 -25.49
C ASP A 219 17.98 7.26 -25.43
N ILE A 220 18.58 6.13 -25.09
CA ILE A 220 20.04 6.00 -25.00
C ILE A 220 20.54 4.68 -25.57
N ILE A 221 21.81 4.66 -25.98
CA ILE A 221 22.52 3.43 -26.31
C ILE A 221 23.29 2.93 -25.11
N VAL A 222 22.89 1.77 -24.60
CA VAL A 222 23.53 1.11 -23.45
C VAL A 222 24.45 -0.01 -23.95
N GLU A 223 25.68 -0.05 -23.46
CA GLU A 223 26.58 -1.16 -23.73
C GLU A 223 26.32 -2.30 -22.73
N THR A 224 25.97 -3.46 -23.23
CA THR A 224 25.69 -4.65 -22.44
C THR A 224 26.70 -5.74 -22.76
N LYS A 225 26.74 -6.80 -21.95
CA LYS A 225 27.55 -8.00 -22.24
C LYS A 225 27.20 -8.70 -23.57
N PHE A 226 26.08 -8.34 -24.18
CA PHE A 226 25.63 -8.86 -25.48
C PHE A 226 25.81 -7.84 -26.63
N GLY A 227 26.44 -6.69 -26.37
CA GLY A 227 26.63 -5.61 -27.31
C GLY A 227 25.85 -4.35 -26.99
N LYS A 228 25.86 -3.40 -27.93
CA LYS A 228 25.14 -2.14 -27.80
C LYS A 228 23.65 -2.35 -28.07
N VAL A 229 22.82 -1.91 -27.13
CA VAL A 229 21.37 -1.98 -27.22
C VAL A 229 20.81 -0.58 -27.09
N HIS A 230 19.88 -0.20 -27.97
CA HIS A 230 19.11 1.02 -27.85
C HIS A 230 18.02 0.82 -26.77
N SER A 231 18.09 1.62 -25.71
CA SER A 231 17.08 1.63 -24.64
C SER A 231 16.06 2.72 -24.93
N ASN A 232 14.79 2.36 -24.90
CA ASN A 232 13.65 3.27 -24.95
C ASN A 232 12.73 2.94 -23.77
N ALA A 233 13.22 3.25 -22.56
CA ALA A 233 12.48 2.96 -21.34
C ALA A 233 11.37 4.01 -21.15
N GLU A 234 10.16 3.55 -21.00
CA GLU A 234 9.02 4.38 -20.66
C GLU A 234 8.28 3.84 -19.44
N TYR A 235 7.65 4.74 -18.72
CA TYR A 235 6.79 4.40 -17.61
C TYR A 235 5.47 3.81 -18.13
N VAL A 236 5.07 2.69 -17.54
CA VAL A 236 3.80 2.01 -17.87
C VAL A 236 2.77 2.19 -16.77
N TYR A 237 3.16 1.95 -15.52
CA TYR A 237 2.31 2.02 -14.35
C TYR A 237 3.16 2.25 -13.09
N GLY A 238 2.61 2.94 -12.10
CA GLY A 238 3.26 3.10 -10.80
C GLY A 238 2.26 3.33 -9.68
N ASP A 239 2.49 2.62 -8.58
CA ASP A 239 1.70 2.68 -7.37
C ASP A 239 2.62 2.79 -6.17
N SER A 240 2.21 3.55 -5.16
CA SER A 240 2.93 3.67 -3.89
C SER A 240 2.40 2.72 -2.80
N VAL A 241 1.35 1.97 -3.09
CA VAL A 241 0.76 0.96 -2.20
C VAL A 241 0.89 -0.43 -2.82
N ALA A 242 1.13 -1.42 -1.97
CA ALA A 242 1.49 -2.78 -2.30
C ALA A 242 0.78 -3.40 -3.53
N LYS A 243 1.58 -3.96 -4.40
CA LYS A 243 1.34 -4.59 -5.69
C LYS A 243 0.39 -5.82 -5.67
N TYR A 244 -0.28 -6.14 -4.57
CA TYR A 244 -0.79 -7.49 -4.35
C TYR A 244 -2.25 -7.49 -3.94
N THR A 245 -3.08 -8.21 -4.70
CA THR A 245 -4.41 -8.61 -4.23
C THR A 245 -4.24 -9.75 -3.24
N PRO A 246 -4.50 -9.56 -1.94
CA PRO A 246 -4.44 -10.62 -0.97
C PRO A 246 -5.59 -11.60 -1.19
N VAL A 247 -5.30 -12.90 -1.18
CA VAL A 247 -6.30 -13.95 -1.18
C VAL A 247 -6.33 -14.63 0.18
N TYR A 248 -7.54 -14.81 0.68
CA TYR A 248 -7.75 -15.53 1.92
C TYR A 248 -7.80 -17.02 1.65
N VAL A 249 -6.84 -17.74 2.19
CA VAL A 249 -6.65 -19.17 1.92
C VAL A 249 -6.38 -19.92 3.21
N LYS A 250 -6.65 -21.21 3.17
CA LYS A 250 -6.28 -22.17 4.22
C LYS A 250 -5.25 -23.12 3.63
N ILE A 251 -4.05 -23.12 4.19
CA ILE A 251 -2.92 -23.89 3.71
C ILE A 251 -2.51 -24.86 4.81
N ASN A 252 -2.53 -26.15 4.50
CA ASN A 252 -2.27 -27.21 5.50
C ASN A 252 -3.10 -27.06 6.78
N GLY A 253 -4.36 -26.62 6.66
CA GLY A 253 -5.26 -26.39 7.78
C GLY A 253 -5.10 -25.03 8.49
N GLN A 254 -4.10 -24.22 8.15
CA GLN A 254 -3.87 -22.90 8.73
C GLN A 254 -4.39 -21.79 7.83
N LEU A 255 -5.08 -20.81 8.42
CA LEU A 255 -5.59 -19.65 7.72
C LEU A 255 -4.48 -18.66 7.41
N GLN A 256 -4.41 -18.19 6.18
CA GLN A 256 -3.41 -17.25 5.73
C GLN A 256 -4.02 -16.26 4.73
N ILE A 257 -3.46 -15.06 4.70
CA ILE A 257 -3.70 -14.10 3.63
C ILE A 257 -2.43 -14.09 2.79
N VAL A 258 -2.52 -14.52 1.55
CA VAL A 258 -1.38 -14.73 0.66
C VAL A 258 -1.65 -14.04 -0.66
N GLU A 259 -0.62 -13.45 -1.24
CA GLU A 259 -0.68 -12.86 -2.57
C GLU A 259 -0.88 -13.95 -3.63
N MET A 260 -1.63 -13.64 -4.67
CA MET A 260 -1.91 -14.61 -5.74
C MET A 260 -0.62 -15.14 -6.42
N GLU A 261 0.38 -14.27 -6.56
CA GLU A 261 1.70 -14.66 -7.12
C GLU A 261 2.44 -15.62 -6.18
N THR A 262 2.43 -15.33 -4.89
CA THR A 262 3.03 -16.17 -3.85
C THR A 262 2.40 -17.57 -3.79
N LEU A 263 1.08 -17.68 -4.04
CA LEU A 263 0.43 -18.98 -4.12
C LEU A 263 1.04 -19.87 -5.21
N ALA A 264 1.31 -19.33 -6.39
CA ALA A 264 1.92 -20.09 -7.48
C ALA A 264 3.39 -20.41 -7.21
N GLU A 265 4.14 -19.49 -6.61
CA GLU A 265 5.58 -19.63 -6.34
C GLU A 265 5.86 -20.62 -5.21
N GLU A 266 5.21 -20.44 -4.07
CA GLU A 266 5.50 -21.21 -2.85
C GLU A 266 4.73 -22.54 -2.80
N TYR A 267 3.47 -22.55 -3.26
CA TYR A 267 2.58 -23.71 -3.10
C TYR A 267 2.31 -24.46 -4.41
N GLY A 268 2.73 -23.93 -5.56
CA GLY A 268 2.72 -24.58 -6.86
C GLY A 268 4.11 -24.90 -7.40
N GLY A 269 5.17 -24.53 -6.66
CA GLY A 269 6.57 -24.72 -7.10
C GLY A 269 6.90 -23.94 -8.37
N ASN A 270 6.15 -22.90 -8.69
CA ASN A 270 6.31 -22.02 -9.86
C ASN A 270 6.36 -22.79 -11.21
N LYS A 271 5.66 -23.92 -11.30
CA LYS A 271 5.59 -24.75 -12.51
C LYS A 271 4.37 -24.38 -13.33
N TRP A 272 4.56 -23.48 -14.29
CA TRP A 272 3.51 -23.05 -15.19
C TRP A 272 3.39 -23.97 -16.40
N THR A 273 2.19 -24.48 -16.61
CA THR A 273 1.84 -25.37 -17.74
C THR A 273 0.92 -24.63 -18.69
N LYS A 274 1.24 -24.65 -19.97
CA LYS A 274 0.37 -24.06 -20.99
C LYS A 274 -0.92 -24.87 -21.17
N CYS A 275 -2.04 -24.19 -21.21
CA CYS A 275 -3.34 -24.75 -21.53
C CYS A 275 -3.50 -24.70 -23.06
N LEU A 276 -3.39 -25.88 -23.73
CA LEU A 276 -3.51 -25.99 -25.17
C LEU A 276 -4.97 -26.29 -25.53
N GLU A 277 -5.79 -25.27 -25.70
CA GLU A 277 -7.13 -25.38 -26.26
C GLU A 277 -7.16 -24.62 -27.58
N GLU A 278 -7.41 -25.34 -28.69
CA GLU A 278 -7.53 -24.73 -30.03
C GLU A 278 -8.62 -23.66 -30.06
N GLY A 279 -8.26 -22.48 -30.59
CA GLY A 279 -9.19 -21.35 -30.76
C GLY A 279 -9.45 -20.53 -29.52
N LYS A 280 -8.79 -20.79 -28.38
CA LYS A 280 -8.89 -20.01 -27.16
C LYS A 280 -7.59 -19.27 -26.84
N GLN A 281 -7.72 -18.19 -26.08
CA GLN A 281 -6.60 -17.39 -25.60
C GLN A 281 -5.59 -18.26 -24.84
N GLU A 282 -4.28 -18.06 -25.08
CA GLU A 282 -3.23 -18.74 -24.33
C GLU A 282 -3.37 -18.49 -22.82
N LYS A 283 -3.56 -19.57 -22.09
CA LYS A 283 -3.61 -19.60 -20.64
C LYS A 283 -2.50 -20.48 -20.10
N GLU A 284 -1.98 -20.12 -18.97
CA GLU A 284 -1.07 -20.97 -18.21
C GLU A 284 -1.67 -21.21 -16.83
N PHE A 285 -1.48 -22.40 -16.31
CA PHE A 285 -1.90 -22.74 -14.95
C PHE A 285 -0.74 -23.31 -14.15
N CYS A 286 -0.79 -23.06 -12.85
CA CYS A 286 0.08 -23.66 -11.86
C CYS A 286 -0.78 -24.46 -10.88
N GLU A 287 -0.53 -25.76 -10.73
CA GLU A 287 -1.26 -26.61 -9.80
C GLU A 287 -0.82 -26.33 -8.36
N LEU A 288 -1.78 -26.33 -7.45
CA LEU A 288 -1.56 -26.09 -6.03
C LEU A 288 -1.79 -27.36 -5.22
N THR A 289 -1.01 -27.53 -4.16
CA THR A 289 -1.15 -28.63 -3.23
C THR A 289 -1.55 -28.13 -1.85
N ASN A 290 -2.57 -28.75 -1.25
CA ASN A 290 -3.03 -28.48 0.12
C ASN A 290 -3.45 -27.02 0.37
N VAL A 291 -4.01 -26.35 -0.62
CA VAL A 291 -4.57 -25.00 -0.52
C VAL A 291 -6.09 -25.08 -0.64
N GLU A 292 -6.80 -24.45 0.28
CA GLU A 292 -8.25 -24.28 0.22
C GLU A 292 -8.58 -22.78 0.21
N THR A 293 -9.64 -22.41 -0.48
CA THR A 293 -10.20 -21.05 -0.47
C THR A 293 -11.64 -21.07 0.00
N TRP A 294 -12.13 -19.96 0.48
CA TRP A 294 -13.51 -19.85 0.91
C TRP A 294 -14.44 -19.63 -0.28
N THR A 295 -15.53 -20.37 -0.33
CA THR A 295 -16.59 -20.26 -1.34
C THR A 295 -17.98 -20.22 -0.67
N ASP A 296 -19.02 -20.06 -1.46
CA ASP A 296 -20.42 -20.19 -1.02
C ASP A 296 -20.74 -21.54 -0.34
N LYS A 297 -19.93 -22.56 -0.65
CA LYS A 297 -20.02 -23.93 -0.08
C LYS A 297 -19.05 -24.15 1.09
N GLY A 298 -18.44 -23.10 1.60
CA GLY A 298 -17.41 -23.17 2.65
C GLY A 298 -16.00 -23.35 2.09
N TRP A 299 -15.11 -23.90 2.91
CA TRP A 299 -13.72 -24.18 2.51
C TRP A 299 -13.68 -25.23 1.41
N THR A 300 -13.17 -24.84 0.25
CA THR A 300 -13.11 -25.69 -0.94
C THR A 300 -11.67 -25.70 -1.44
N ARG A 301 -11.21 -26.86 -1.90
CA ARG A 301 -9.85 -27.02 -2.42
C ARG A 301 -9.61 -26.10 -3.61
N LEU A 302 -8.55 -25.30 -3.55
CA LEU A 302 -8.04 -24.50 -4.64
C LEU A 302 -7.05 -25.35 -5.43
N HIS A 303 -7.44 -25.80 -6.62
CA HIS A 303 -6.66 -26.74 -7.42
C HIS A 303 -5.51 -26.10 -8.17
N ARG A 304 -5.71 -24.86 -8.66
CA ARG A 304 -4.73 -24.18 -9.49
C ARG A 304 -4.92 -22.66 -9.49
N VAL A 305 -3.84 -21.96 -9.76
CA VAL A 305 -3.85 -20.56 -10.19
C VAL A 305 -3.74 -20.54 -11.70
N ILE A 306 -4.55 -19.73 -12.35
CA ILE A 306 -4.54 -19.55 -13.81
C ILE A 306 -4.11 -18.12 -14.09
N ARG A 307 -3.16 -17.93 -15.02
CA ARG A 307 -2.82 -16.65 -15.59
C ARG A 307 -3.02 -16.64 -17.10
N HIS A 308 -3.39 -15.52 -17.64
CA HIS A 308 -3.52 -15.33 -19.08
C HIS A 308 -3.27 -13.85 -19.42
N LYS A 309 -2.90 -13.61 -20.67
CA LYS A 309 -2.77 -12.25 -21.16
C LYS A 309 -4.14 -11.60 -21.26
N LEU A 310 -4.23 -10.34 -20.88
CA LEU A 310 -5.45 -9.55 -21.06
C LEU A 310 -5.67 -9.35 -22.57
N ALA A 311 -6.86 -9.67 -23.08
CA ALA A 311 -7.19 -9.46 -24.47
C ALA A 311 -7.29 -7.95 -24.77
N SER A 312 -6.87 -7.51 -25.96
CA SER A 312 -6.78 -6.10 -26.36
C SER A 312 -8.10 -5.32 -26.27
N HIS A 313 -9.23 -6.03 -26.30
CA HIS A 313 -10.56 -5.42 -26.16
C HIS A 313 -11.10 -5.41 -24.72
N LYS A 314 -10.38 -6.00 -23.77
CA LYS A 314 -10.77 -6.06 -22.36
C LYS A 314 -10.06 -4.96 -21.54
N LYS A 315 -10.73 -4.49 -20.51
CA LYS A 315 -10.22 -3.50 -19.57
C LYS A 315 -10.12 -4.10 -18.16
N MET A 316 -9.18 -3.59 -17.39
CA MET A 316 -9.17 -3.83 -15.94
C MET A 316 -10.04 -2.76 -15.28
N ILE A 317 -10.91 -3.18 -14.39
CA ILE A 317 -11.77 -2.30 -13.60
C ILE A 317 -11.44 -2.51 -12.13
N ARG A 318 -11.20 -1.42 -11.43
CA ARG A 318 -11.03 -1.42 -9.99
C ARG A 318 -12.38 -1.27 -9.33
N VAL A 319 -12.76 -2.25 -8.55
CA VAL A 319 -13.95 -2.24 -7.71
C VAL A 319 -13.52 -1.93 -6.28
N LEU A 320 -13.97 -0.79 -5.78
CA LEU A 320 -13.65 -0.31 -4.43
C LEU A 320 -14.89 -0.41 -3.55
N THR A 321 -14.76 -1.06 -2.43
CA THR A 321 -15.78 -1.13 -1.37
C THR A 321 -15.20 -0.60 -0.06
N HIS A 322 -16.03 -0.36 0.94
CA HIS A 322 -15.56 0.10 2.25
C HIS A 322 -14.73 -0.95 3.02
N THR A 323 -14.75 -2.21 2.60
CA THR A 323 -13.99 -3.31 3.22
C THR A 323 -12.75 -3.72 2.43
N GLY A 324 -12.60 -3.25 1.19
CA GLY A 324 -11.45 -3.60 0.37
C GLY A 324 -11.63 -3.22 -1.09
N MET A 325 -10.62 -3.58 -1.88
CA MET A 325 -10.64 -3.37 -3.33
C MET A 325 -10.20 -4.62 -4.05
N VAL A 326 -10.68 -4.77 -5.30
CA VAL A 326 -10.24 -5.83 -6.21
C VAL A 326 -10.10 -5.26 -7.62
N ASP A 327 -9.03 -5.65 -8.31
CA ASP A 327 -8.80 -5.34 -9.72
C ASP A 327 -9.16 -6.55 -10.57
N VAL A 328 -10.17 -6.40 -11.42
CA VAL A 328 -10.74 -7.48 -12.22
C VAL A 328 -10.98 -7.05 -13.66
N THR A 329 -11.09 -8.00 -14.57
CA THR A 329 -11.48 -7.70 -15.96
C THR A 329 -12.91 -7.17 -16.02
N ASP A 330 -13.23 -6.37 -17.02
CA ASP A 330 -14.53 -5.71 -17.21
C ASP A 330 -15.71 -6.68 -17.40
N ASP A 331 -15.43 -7.96 -17.63
CA ASP A 331 -16.40 -9.05 -17.74
C ASP A 331 -16.29 -10.08 -16.59
N HIS A 332 -15.58 -9.76 -15.52
CA HIS A 332 -15.50 -10.61 -14.34
C HIS A 332 -16.87 -10.71 -13.65
N SER A 333 -17.20 -11.88 -13.10
CA SER A 333 -18.45 -12.04 -12.34
C SER A 333 -18.27 -11.50 -10.92
N LEU A 334 -19.00 -10.45 -10.59
CA LEU A 334 -19.24 -9.99 -9.23
C LEU A 334 -20.62 -10.45 -8.80
N ILE A 335 -20.84 -10.65 -7.52
CA ILE A 335 -22.11 -11.12 -6.99
C ILE A 335 -22.78 -9.99 -6.22
N LEU A 336 -24.02 -9.66 -6.59
CA LEU A 336 -24.86 -8.72 -5.84
C LEU A 336 -25.30 -9.35 -4.51
N ASP A 337 -25.75 -8.50 -3.59
CA ASP A 337 -26.37 -8.92 -2.34
C ASP A 337 -27.59 -9.85 -2.54
N THR A 338 -28.22 -9.77 -3.69
CA THR A 338 -29.33 -10.64 -4.12
C THR A 338 -28.88 -12.02 -4.62
N GLY A 339 -27.56 -12.28 -4.73
CA GLY A 339 -27.02 -13.50 -5.29
C GLY A 339 -26.93 -13.53 -6.83
N ILE A 340 -27.27 -12.44 -7.51
CA ILE A 340 -27.21 -12.33 -8.98
C ILE A 340 -25.81 -11.89 -9.41
N GLU A 341 -25.30 -12.47 -10.49
CA GLU A 341 -24.04 -12.06 -11.12
C GLU A 341 -24.21 -10.74 -11.86
N ILE A 342 -23.20 -9.87 -11.73
CA ILE A 342 -23.11 -8.59 -12.44
C ILE A 342 -21.67 -8.37 -12.95
N SER A 343 -21.55 -7.78 -14.11
CA SER A 343 -20.24 -7.42 -14.68
C SER A 343 -19.71 -6.11 -14.07
N PRO A 344 -18.40 -5.96 -13.80
CA PRO A 344 -17.82 -4.73 -13.27
C PRO A 344 -18.13 -3.48 -14.08
N LYS A 345 -18.27 -3.59 -15.40
CA LYS A 345 -18.65 -2.47 -16.27
C LYS A 345 -20.09 -1.97 -16.07
N GLU A 346 -20.95 -2.79 -15.43
CA GLU A 346 -22.34 -2.47 -15.16
C GLU A 346 -22.54 -1.96 -13.73
N VAL A 347 -21.48 -2.08 -12.90
CA VAL A 347 -21.50 -1.65 -11.50
C VAL A 347 -21.43 -0.11 -11.43
N THR A 348 -22.24 0.48 -10.59
CA THR A 348 -22.27 1.92 -10.34
C THR A 348 -22.07 2.21 -8.84
N ILE A 349 -21.72 3.45 -8.52
CA ILE A 349 -21.61 3.87 -7.11
C ILE A 349 -22.94 3.63 -6.39
N GLY A 350 -22.92 2.87 -5.29
CA GLY A 350 -24.08 2.47 -4.53
C GLY A 350 -24.59 1.06 -4.86
N THR A 351 -24.00 0.35 -5.82
CA THR A 351 -24.27 -1.07 -6.07
C THR A 351 -23.86 -1.89 -4.84
N LYS A 352 -24.75 -2.72 -4.35
CA LYS A 352 -24.47 -3.59 -3.20
C LYS A 352 -23.92 -4.92 -3.68
N LEU A 353 -22.71 -5.23 -3.28
CA LEU A 353 -22.06 -6.51 -3.55
C LEU A 353 -22.15 -7.43 -2.33
N LEU A 354 -22.25 -8.72 -2.60
CA LEU A 354 -22.22 -9.74 -1.57
C LEU A 354 -20.84 -9.77 -0.93
N HIS A 355 -20.79 -9.58 0.38
CA HIS A 355 -19.59 -9.67 1.18
C HIS A 355 -19.80 -10.61 2.35
N LYS A 356 -18.79 -11.38 2.69
CA LYS A 356 -18.81 -12.23 3.88
C LYS A 356 -17.70 -11.81 4.83
N THR A 357 -18.09 -11.34 6.01
CA THR A 357 -17.18 -11.20 7.15
C THR A 357 -16.87 -12.57 7.73
N LEU A 358 -15.60 -12.83 7.96
CA LEU A 358 -15.17 -14.00 8.72
C LEU A 358 -15.17 -13.60 10.18
N ASP A 359 -16.16 -14.05 10.94
CA ASP A 359 -16.17 -13.88 12.39
C ASP A 359 -14.97 -14.59 13.01
N HIS A 360 -14.31 -13.92 13.95
CA HIS A 360 -13.17 -14.48 14.68
C HIS A 360 -13.49 -15.81 15.40
N ASN A 361 -14.77 -16.10 15.62
CA ASN A 361 -15.24 -17.33 16.26
C ASN A 361 -15.33 -18.54 15.32
N THR A 362 -15.12 -18.39 14.01
CA THR A 362 -15.05 -19.52 13.06
C THR A 362 -13.68 -20.19 13.02
N LEU A 363 -12.75 -19.80 13.90
CA LEU A 363 -11.45 -20.46 14.05
C LEU A 363 -11.54 -21.83 14.76
N ASP A 364 -12.59 -22.06 15.53
CA ASP A 364 -12.84 -23.33 16.20
C ASP A 364 -14.32 -23.72 16.11
N HIS A 365 -14.57 -24.87 15.54
CA HIS A 365 -15.79 -25.65 15.49
C HIS A 365 -16.64 -25.62 14.21
N ASN A 366 -16.80 -26.81 13.68
CA ASN A 366 -17.88 -27.34 12.84
C ASN A 366 -19.27 -26.99 13.37
N THR A 367 -19.79 -25.84 13.04
CA THR A 367 -21.23 -25.58 13.12
C THR A 367 -21.60 -24.58 12.04
N LEU A 368 -22.02 -25.15 10.94
CA LEU A 368 -22.77 -24.47 9.87
C LEU A 368 -24.16 -24.16 10.40
N GLU A 369 -24.35 -23.06 11.08
CA GLU A 369 -25.67 -22.46 11.16
C GLU A 369 -25.55 -20.96 11.48
N ASN A 370 -26.16 -20.13 10.63
CA ASN A 370 -26.32 -18.68 10.74
C ASN A 370 -25.09 -17.80 10.43
N ASN A 371 -24.60 -17.88 9.19
CA ASN A 371 -23.73 -16.85 8.66
C ASN A 371 -24.57 -15.68 8.12
N THR A 372 -24.63 -14.60 8.86
CA THR A 372 -25.17 -13.33 8.38
C THR A 372 -24.29 -12.80 7.26
N LEU A 373 -24.86 -12.68 6.08
CA LEU A 373 -24.23 -12.00 4.96
C LEU A 373 -24.37 -10.49 5.18
N GLU A 374 -23.25 -9.80 5.24
CA GLU A 374 -23.25 -8.34 5.25
C GLU A 374 -23.21 -7.82 3.82
N HIS A 375 -24.00 -6.78 3.57
CA HIS A 375 -24.11 -6.16 2.26
C HIS A 375 -23.25 -4.91 2.22
N ASN A 376 -22.36 -4.84 1.24
CA ASN A 376 -21.46 -3.71 1.05
C ASN A 376 -21.90 -2.86 -0.13
N THR A 377 -21.72 -1.57 0.02
CA THR A 377 -22.04 -0.59 -1.02
C THR A 377 -20.73 -0.13 -1.67
N LEU A 378 -20.71 -0.01 -2.98
CA LEU A 378 -19.62 0.59 -3.73
C LEU A 378 -19.55 2.09 -3.44
N GLU A 379 -18.38 2.61 -3.16
CA GLU A 379 -18.09 4.04 -3.05
C GLU A 379 -17.52 4.63 -4.35
#